data_c1738177a3f870317cc8753a2df4426a
#
_entry.id   c1738177a3f870317cc8753a2df4426a
#
_cell.length_a   1.000
_cell.length_b   1.000
_cell.length_c   1.000
_cell.angle_alpha   90.00
_cell.angle_beta   90.00
_cell.angle_gamma   90.00
#
_symmetry.space_group_name_H-M   'P 1'
#
loop_
_entity.id
_entity.type
_entity.pdbx_description
1 polymer ?
#
loop_
_entity_poly.entity_id
_entity_poly.type
_entity_poly.pdbx_seq_one_letter_code
_entity_poly.pdbx_strand_id
1 'polypeptide(L)'
;MSWMHTWTGLLFGWVLYFMFLTGSAGYYDTEIDRWMQPENPAPVEVVDPAALFQAGLDYASAQSPGADEYYILLPTSRSYSPYIYTSWKTKDEEGKTTRGSVSLLADGSVVEGARDTNGGQALYRMHWTFHYIPRSVGELIAGLAAFFMLAAIISGIITHKKILVDFFTLRTAKGQRSWLDSHNIVSVVTLPYQIMITFSGLLFVASSFFIPIFLVQYGISSDTQATIYEELYGIKDPVERSG
;
A
#
# COMPACT_ATOMS: atom_id res chain seq x y z
N MET A 1 -9.09 -18.07 25.93
CA MET A 1 -9.44 -17.34 24.68
C MET A 1 -9.97 -15.93 24.98
N SER A 2 -10.95 -15.76 25.89
CA SER A 2 -11.51 -14.43 26.22
C SER A 2 -10.44 -13.43 26.71
N TRP A 3 -9.50 -13.84 27.56
CA TRP A 3 -8.38 -13.03 27.99
C TRP A 3 -7.54 -12.52 26.78
N MET A 4 -7.21 -13.42 25.85
CA MET A 4 -6.43 -13.08 24.67
C MET A 4 -7.18 -12.08 23.79
N HIS A 5 -8.48 -12.31 23.54
CA HIS A 5 -9.34 -11.41 22.78
C HIS A 5 -9.36 -10.01 23.40
N THR A 6 -9.53 -9.92 24.73
CA THR A 6 -9.58 -8.64 25.44
C THR A 6 -8.27 -7.88 25.33
N TRP A 7 -7.14 -8.53 25.60
CA TRP A 7 -5.85 -7.85 25.60
C TRP A 7 -5.36 -7.47 24.20
N THR A 8 -5.59 -8.33 23.22
CA THR A 8 -5.26 -7.97 21.82
C THR A 8 -6.12 -6.78 21.36
N GLY A 9 -7.42 -6.78 21.68
CA GLY A 9 -8.31 -5.68 21.36
C GLY A 9 -7.92 -4.36 22.06
N LEU A 10 -7.54 -4.40 23.33
CA LEU A 10 -7.14 -3.20 24.07
C LEU A 10 -5.80 -2.63 23.58
N LEU A 11 -4.81 -3.48 23.33
CA LEU A 11 -3.46 -3.03 22.95
C LEU A 11 -3.43 -2.53 21.50
N PHE A 12 -4.07 -3.27 20.59
CA PHE A 12 -3.99 -2.96 19.16
C PHE A 12 -5.23 -2.25 18.62
N GLY A 13 -6.31 -2.15 19.38
CA GLY A 13 -7.57 -1.57 18.93
C GLY A 13 -7.45 -0.13 18.43
N TRP A 14 -6.64 0.71 19.09
CA TRP A 14 -6.42 2.09 18.67
C TRP A 14 -5.58 2.17 17.38
N VAL A 15 -4.58 1.33 17.26
CA VAL A 15 -3.75 1.24 16.03
C VAL A 15 -4.62 0.77 14.87
N LEU A 16 -5.41 -0.28 15.08
CA LEU A 16 -6.35 -0.80 14.09
C LEU A 16 -7.41 0.23 13.70
N TYR A 17 -7.98 0.94 14.68
CA TYR A 17 -8.92 2.01 14.40
C TYR A 17 -8.31 3.09 13.49
N PHE A 18 -7.09 3.54 13.81
CA PHE A 18 -6.36 4.48 12.98
C PHE A 18 -6.10 3.94 11.57
N MET A 19 -5.66 2.68 11.48
CA MET A 19 -5.43 2.01 10.20
C MET A 19 -6.72 1.91 9.38
N PHE A 20 -7.85 1.51 9.96
CA PHE A 20 -9.13 1.46 9.26
C PHE A 20 -9.59 2.84 8.79
N LEU A 21 -9.45 3.86 9.62
CA LEU A 21 -9.84 5.22 9.28
C LEU A 21 -9.03 5.75 8.08
N THR A 22 -7.71 5.61 8.15
CA THR A 22 -6.80 6.08 7.10
C THR A 22 -6.90 5.23 5.83
N GLY A 23 -7.08 3.92 5.95
CA GLY A 23 -7.33 3.03 4.83
C GLY A 23 -8.66 3.32 4.13
N SER A 24 -9.72 3.63 4.88
CA SER A 24 -11.00 4.05 4.32
C SER A 24 -10.88 5.37 3.57
N ALA A 25 -10.13 6.33 4.12
CA ALA A 25 -9.84 7.60 3.42
C ALA A 25 -9.02 7.37 2.14
N GLY A 26 -8.15 6.36 2.12
CA GLY A 26 -7.36 5.99 0.96
C GLY A 26 -8.17 5.54 -0.26
N TYR A 27 -9.43 5.10 -0.08
CA TYR A 27 -10.33 4.84 -1.21
C TYR A 27 -10.75 6.11 -1.96
N TYR A 28 -10.59 7.27 -1.34
CA TYR A 28 -10.92 8.58 -1.89
C TYR A 28 -9.66 9.40 -2.18
N ASP A 29 -8.51 8.74 -2.35
CA ASP A 29 -7.23 9.43 -2.59
C ASP A 29 -7.30 10.35 -3.81
N THR A 30 -7.90 9.89 -4.88
CA THR A 30 -8.13 10.63 -6.13
C THR A 30 -9.01 11.87 -5.93
N GLU A 31 -10.11 11.76 -5.20
CA GLU A 31 -11.02 12.87 -4.91
C GLU A 31 -10.36 13.89 -3.98
N ILE A 32 -9.60 13.40 -3.00
CA ILE A 32 -8.84 14.25 -2.08
C ILE A 32 -7.77 15.03 -2.85
N ASP A 33 -7.04 14.36 -3.76
CA ASP A 33 -6.04 15.02 -4.60
C ASP A 33 -6.66 16.11 -5.47
N ARG A 34 -7.80 15.86 -6.11
CA ARG A 34 -8.53 16.86 -6.87
C ARG A 34 -8.98 18.06 -6.03
N TRP A 35 -9.46 17.77 -4.81
CA TRP A 35 -9.85 18.83 -3.89
C TRP A 35 -8.66 19.66 -3.43
N MET A 36 -7.50 19.04 -3.23
CA MET A 36 -6.28 19.73 -2.79
C MET A 36 -5.57 20.46 -3.92
N GLN A 37 -5.73 20.02 -5.18
CA GLN A 37 -5.10 20.58 -6.37
C GLN A 37 -6.15 20.91 -7.44
N PRO A 38 -7.06 21.86 -7.19
CA PRO A 38 -8.13 22.21 -8.13
C PRO A 38 -7.63 22.84 -9.43
N GLU A 39 -6.38 23.30 -9.46
CA GLU A 39 -5.69 23.81 -10.65
C GLU A 39 -5.35 22.72 -11.66
N ASN A 40 -5.34 21.45 -11.26
CA ASN A 40 -5.06 20.35 -12.18
C ASN A 40 -6.23 20.18 -13.16
N PRO A 41 -5.94 19.96 -14.47
CA PRO A 41 -7.00 19.69 -15.44
C PRO A 41 -7.77 18.42 -15.09
N ALA A 42 -9.01 18.34 -15.55
CA ALA A 42 -9.81 17.13 -15.42
C ALA A 42 -9.12 15.96 -16.14
N PRO A 43 -9.28 14.71 -15.65
CA PRO A 43 -8.77 13.53 -16.35
C PRO A 43 -9.23 13.52 -17.81
N VAL A 44 -8.29 13.32 -18.71
CA VAL A 44 -8.56 13.25 -20.14
C VAL A 44 -8.80 11.77 -20.49
N GLU A 45 -9.79 11.50 -21.35
CA GLU A 45 -9.95 10.17 -21.93
C GLU A 45 -8.72 9.86 -22.78
N VAL A 46 -8.11 8.71 -22.51
CA VAL A 46 -6.92 8.27 -23.26
C VAL A 46 -7.38 7.72 -24.61
N VAL A 47 -7.35 8.57 -25.65
CA VAL A 47 -7.78 8.21 -27.00
C VAL A 47 -6.71 7.39 -27.72
N ASP A 48 -5.43 7.73 -27.52
CA ASP A 48 -4.29 7.02 -28.13
C ASP A 48 -3.17 6.78 -27.12
N PRO A 49 -3.18 5.61 -26.44
CA PRO A 49 -2.14 5.27 -25.49
C PRO A 49 -0.73 5.20 -26.10
N ALA A 50 -0.63 4.81 -27.38
CA ALA A 50 0.67 4.68 -28.04
C ALA A 50 1.31 6.05 -28.29
N ALA A 51 0.53 7.03 -28.71
CA ALA A 51 1.01 8.40 -28.88
C ALA A 51 1.44 9.03 -27.55
N LEU A 52 0.68 8.82 -26.47
CA LEU A 52 1.04 9.30 -25.14
C LEU A 52 2.31 8.64 -24.61
N PHE A 53 2.44 7.33 -24.82
CA PHE A 53 3.67 6.61 -24.45
C PHE A 53 4.88 7.15 -25.21
N GLN A 54 4.74 7.37 -26.52
CA GLN A 54 5.81 7.89 -27.35
C GLN A 54 6.23 9.30 -26.89
N ALA A 55 5.28 10.18 -26.61
CA ALA A 55 5.56 11.53 -26.10
C ALA A 55 6.36 11.48 -24.77
N GLY A 56 5.98 10.58 -23.85
CA GLY A 56 6.73 10.37 -22.61
C GLY A 56 8.14 9.84 -22.83
N LEU A 57 8.29 8.90 -23.75
CA LEU A 57 9.58 8.30 -24.11
C LEU A 57 10.49 9.32 -24.80
N ASP A 58 9.97 10.09 -25.75
CA ASP A 58 10.73 11.12 -26.47
C ASP A 58 11.26 12.17 -25.49
N TYR A 59 10.42 12.60 -24.57
CA TYR A 59 10.85 13.54 -23.53
C TYR A 59 11.94 12.94 -22.64
N ALA A 60 11.74 11.74 -22.09
CA ALA A 60 12.70 11.10 -21.19
C ALA A 60 14.04 10.86 -21.87
N SER A 61 14.03 10.39 -23.12
CA SER A 61 15.24 10.13 -23.91
C SER A 61 15.99 11.42 -24.27
N ALA A 62 15.28 12.53 -24.47
CA ALA A 62 15.89 13.83 -24.67
C ALA A 62 16.55 14.38 -23.39
N GLN A 63 15.95 14.14 -22.22
CA GLN A 63 16.49 14.56 -20.92
C GLN A 63 17.69 13.72 -20.46
N SER A 64 17.70 12.44 -20.75
CA SER A 64 18.76 11.52 -20.36
C SER A 64 19.01 10.48 -21.47
N PRO A 65 19.74 10.86 -22.53
CA PRO A 65 20.06 9.95 -23.61
C PRO A 65 20.85 8.74 -23.10
N GLY A 66 20.37 7.53 -23.43
CA GLY A 66 21.04 6.29 -23.03
C GLY A 66 20.87 5.93 -21.54
N ALA A 67 19.83 6.41 -20.89
CA ALA A 67 19.50 5.97 -19.53
C ALA A 67 19.30 4.45 -19.46
N ASP A 68 19.66 3.85 -18.34
CA ASP A 68 19.50 2.40 -18.10
C ASP A 68 18.03 1.96 -18.10
N GLU A 69 17.14 2.88 -17.67
CA GLU A 69 15.72 2.57 -17.50
C GLU A 69 14.88 3.83 -17.72
N TYR A 70 13.82 3.68 -18.53
CA TYR A 70 12.75 4.64 -18.67
C TYR A 70 11.46 4.03 -18.13
N TYR A 71 10.75 4.76 -17.28
CA TYR A 71 9.47 4.37 -16.74
C TYR A 71 8.41 5.41 -17.11
N ILE A 72 7.38 4.98 -17.81
CA ILE A 72 6.32 5.85 -18.31
C ILE A 72 4.99 5.29 -17.80
N LEU A 73 4.27 6.09 -17.04
CA LEU A 73 2.95 5.78 -16.54
C LEU A 73 1.92 6.66 -17.26
N LEU A 74 1.02 6.01 -17.96
CA LEU A 74 -0.04 6.69 -18.69
C LEU A 74 -1.23 6.99 -17.79
N PRO A 75 -1.96 8.10 -18.05
CA PRO A 75 -3.21 8.36 -17.38
C PRO A 75 -4.21 7.24 -17.69
N THR A 76 -5.01 6.88 -16.71
CA THR A 76 -6.10 5.92 -16.85
C THR A 76 -7.39 6.54 -16.34
N SER A 77 -8.55 5.98 -16.70
CA SER A 77 -9.84 6.45 -16.19
C SER A 77 -9.94 6.37 -14.65
N ARG A 78 -9.08 5.58 -14.02
CA ARG A 78 -9.00 5.44 -12.56
C ARG A 78 -7.87 6.25 -11.94
N SER A 79 -6.90 6.71 -12.74
CA SER A 79 -5.83 7.54 -12.21
C SER A 79 -6.36 8.96 -12.00
N TYR A 80 -6.02 9.51 -10.85
CA TYR A 80 -6.27 10.91 -10.57
C TYR A 80 -5.52 11.82 -11.54
N SER A 81 -4.26 11.48 -11.82
CA SER A 81 -3.38 12.31 -12.64
C SER A 81 -3.80 12.24 -14.11
N PRO A 82 -4.16 13.38 -14.72
CA PRO A 82 -4.39 13.47 -16.16
C PRO A 82 -3.09 13.49 -16.96
N TYR A 83 -1.97 13.34 -16.27
CA TYR A 83 -0.63 13.53 -16.81
C TYR A 83 0.03 12.22 -17.18
N ILE A 84 0.92 12.27 -18.16
CA ILE A 84 1.90 11.22 -18.41
C ILE A 84 3.01 11.41 -17.37
N TYR A 85 3.15 10.48 -16.45
CA TYR A 85 4.31 10.50 -15.55
C TYR A 85 5.48 9.80 -16.22
N THR A 86 6.56 10.50 -16.36
CA THR A 86 7.77 10.01 -17.01
C THR A 86 8.94 10.10 -16.04
N SER A 87 9.73 9.03 -15.95
CA SER A 87 10.95 9.03 -15.15
C SER A 87 12.05 8.21 -15.82
N TRP A 88 13.29 8.54 -15.49
CA TRP A 88 14.47 7.86 -16.00
C TRP A 88 15.48 7.62 -14.90
N LYS A 89 16.32 6.62 -15.11
CA LYS A 89 17.36 6.20 -14.19
C LYS A 89 18.65 6.00 -14.96
N THR A 90 19.68 6.69 -14.52
CA THR A 90 21.01 6.64 -15.14
C THR A 90 22.02 6.30 -14.06
N LYS A 91 23.00 5.46 -14.38
CA LYS A 91 24.17 5.26 -13.55
C LYS A 91 25.31 6.08 -14.12
N ASP A 92 26.02 6.79 -13.25
CA ASP A 92 27.27 7.43 -13.64
C ASP A 92 28.44 6.42 -13.70
N GLU A 93 29.60 6.88 -14.14
CA GLU A 93 30.80 6.04 -14.24
C GLU A 93 31.26 5.46 -12.89
N GLU A 94 30.84 6.06 -11.79
CA GLU A 94 31.12 5.62 -10.41
C GLU A 94 30.07 4.63 -9.90
N GLY A 95 29.05 4.28 -10.72
CA GLY A 95 27.96 3.37 -10.38
C GLY A 95 26.86 4.00 -9.52
N LYS A 96 26.90 5.32 -9.27
CA LYS A 96 25.88 6.05 -8.53
C LYS A 96 24.66 6.26 -9.40
N THR A 97 23.51 5.87 -8.88
CA THR A 97 22.23 6.01 -9.57
C THR A 97 21.66 7.42 -9.41
N THR A 98 21.42 8.09 -10.51
CA THR A 98 20.66 9.34 -10.60
C THR A 98 19.28 9.08 -11.19
N ARG A 99 18.25 9.74 -10.68
CA ARG A 99 16.88 9.61 -11.16
C ARG A 99 16.31 10.99 -11.46
N GLY A 100 15.61 11.10 -12.58
CA GLY A 100 14.80 12.27 -12.91
C GLY A 100 13.35 11.85 -13.13
N SER A 101 12.42 12.75 -12.92
CA SER A 101 11.02 12.53 -13.22
C SER A 101 10.32 13.84 -13.56
N VAL A 102 9.28 13.75 -14.39
CA VAL A 102 8.46 14.88 -14.81
C VAL A 102 7.04 14.39 -15.12
N SER A 103 6.06 15.26 -14.96
CA SER A 103 4.70 15.04 -15.45
C SER A 103 4.49 15.86 -16.72
N LEU A 104 3.92 15.24 -17.76
CA LEU A 104 3.64 15.86 -19.03
C LEU A 104 2.14 15.89 -19.30
N LEU A 105 1.68 16.91 -20.02
CA LEU A 105 0.36 16.94 -20.62
C LEU A 105 0.29 15.98 -21.81
N ALA A 106 -0.92 15.76 -22.32
CA ALA A 106 -1.15 14.85 -23.47
C ALA A 106 -0.42 15.30 -24.76
N ASP A 107 -0.10 16.60 -24.87
CA ASP A 107 0.67 17.17 -25.98
C ASP A 107 2.20 17.08 -25.80
N GLY A 108 2.65 16.46 -24.71
CA GLY A 108 4.06 16.31 -24.38
C GLY A 108 4.68 17.54 -23.69
N SER A 109 3.93 18.60 -23.43
CA SER A 109 4.41 19.75 -22.68
C SER A 109 4.53 19.45 -21.19
N VAL A 110 5.51 20.10 -20.53
CA VAL A 110 5.73 19.92 -19.08
C VAL A 110 4.61 20.58 -18.29
N VAL A 111 4.12 19.85 -17.29
CA VAL A 111 3.15 20.42 -16.33
C VAL A 111 3.85 21.39 -15.41
N GLU A 112 3.48 22.65 -15.51
CA GLU A 112 4.00 23.71 -14.66
C GLU A 112 2.94 24.17 -13.64
N GLY A 113 3.38 24.48 -12.44
CA GLY A 113 2.61 25.30 -11.49
C GLY A 113 1.59 24.57 -10.62
N ALA A 114 1.48 23.23 -10.64
CA ALA A 114 0.71 22.53 -9.64
C ALA A 114 1.39 22.65 -8.27
N ARG A 115 0.61 23.03 -7.25
CA ARG A 115 1.13 23.06 -5.87
C ARG A 115 1.54 21.68 -5.42
N ASP A 116 2.63 21.58 -4.67
CA ASP A 116 3.05 20.32 -4.04
C ASP A 116 2.18 20.05 -2.81
N THR A 117 1.52 18.91 -2.80
CA THR A 117 0.68 18.45 -1.67
C THR A 117 0.99 17.01 -1.36
N ASN A 118 0.79 16.61 -0.10
CA ASN A 118 0.89 15.20 0.28
C ASN A 118 -0.30 14.36 -0.26
N GLY A 119 -1.39 15.01 -0.61
CA GLY A 119 -2.56 14.43 -1.24
C GLY A 119 -3.23 13.29 -0.47
N GLY A 120 -4.11 12.59 -1.16
CA GLY A 120 -4.78 11.39 -0.66
C GLY A 120 -3.79 10.24 -0.39
N GLN A 121 -2.69 10.20 -1.11
CA GLN A 121 -1.63 9.20 -0.92
C GLN A 121 -0.99 9.27 0.48
N ALA A 122 -0.95 10.43 1.13
CA ALA A 122 -0.48 10.53 2.51
C ALA A 122 -1.38 9.74 3.47
N LEU A 123 -2.71 9.83 3.30
CA LEU A 123 -3.68 9.06 4.09
C LEU A 123 -3.56 7.57 3.83
N TYR A 124 -3.42 7.17 2.55
CA TYR A 124 -3.17 5.79 2.19
C TYR A 124 -1.87 5.25 2.82
N ARG A 125 -0.78 6.02 2.79
CA ARG A 125 0.49 5.63 3.42
C ARG A 125 0.38 5.54 4.94
N MET A 126 -0.42 6.39 5.58
CA MET A 126 -0.71 6.30 7.02
C MET A 126 -1.29 4.95 7.42
N HIS A 127 -2.05 4.29 6.53
CA HIS A 127 -2.65 2.99 6.78
C HIS A 127 -1.62 1.88 7.06
N TRP A 128 -0.45 1.91 6.43
CA TRP A 128 0.50 0.79 6.48
C TRP A 128 1.94 1.18 6.80
N THR A 129 2.35 2.45 6.63
CA THR A 129 3.70 2.92 6.97
C THR A 129 3.73 3.98 8.06
N PHE A 130 2.58 4.50 8.48
CA PHE A 130 2.46 5.61 9.44
C PHE A 130 3.25 6.88 9.06
N HIS A 131 3.62 7.03 7.81
CA HIS A 131 4.24 8.14 7.09
C HIS A 131 5.43 8.87 7.79
N TYR A 132 5.31 9.23 9.07
CA TYR A 132 6.31 10.03 9.81
C TYR A 132 7.40 9.21 10.52
N ILE A 133 7.38 7.88 10.37
CA ILE A 133 8.39 6.98 10.92
C ILE A 133 9.09 6.22 9.78
N PRO A 134 10.27 5.64 9.99
CA PRO A 134 10.92 4.83 8.98
C PRO A 134 9.97 3.75 8.44
N ARG A 135 9.92 3.59 7.12
CA ARG A 135 8.99 2.68 6.44
C ARG A 135 9.01 1.26 7.02
N SER A 136 10.19 0.70 7.26
CA SER A 136 10.35 -0.64 7.83
C SER A 136 9.73 -0.78 9.22
N VAL A 137 9.81 0.27 10.04
CA VAL A 137 9.18 0.31 11.38
C VAL A 137 7.66 0.40 11.24
N GLY A 138 7.17 1.23 10.31
CA GLY A 138 5.73 1.35 10.04
C GLY A 138 5.12 0.04 9.56
N GLU A 139 5.76 -0.62 8.59
CA GLU A 139 5.36 -1.93 8.09
C GLU A 139 5.34 -2.99 9.20
N LEU A 140 6.33 -2.98 10.09
CA LEU A 140 6.38 -3.89 11.23
C LEU A 140 5.22 -3.65 12.20
N ILE A 141 4.92 -2.40 12.55
CA ILE A 141 3.79 -2.04 13.42
C ILE A 141 2.45 -2.45 12.78
N ALA A 142 2.25 -2.14 11.50
CA ALA A 142 1.05 -2.50 10.77
C ALA A 142 0.87 -4.03 10.69
N GLY A 143 1.94 -4.75 10.40
CA GLY A 143 1.92 -6.19 10.35
C GLY A 143 1.66 -6.84 11.71
N LEU A 144 2.27 -6.35 12.81
CA LEU A 144 1.96 -6.80 14.15
C LEU A 144 0.49 -6.54 14.51
N ALA A 145 -0.03 -5.37 14.18
CA ALA A 145 -1.44 -5.04 14.41
C ALA A 145 -2.36 -5.99 13.62
N ALA A 146 -2.06 -6.27 12.35
CA ALA A 146 -2.80 -7.23 11.54
C ALA A 146 -2.71 -8.66 12.10
N PHE A 147 -1.54 -9.10 12.55
CA PHE A 147 -1.37 -10.40 13.19
C PHE A 147 -2.24 -10.55 14.45
N PHE A 148 -2.21 -9.53 15.33
CA PHE A 148 -3.04 -9.56 16.53
C PHE A 148 -4.52 -9.37 16.22
N MET A 149 -4.88 -8.67 15.15
CA MET A 149 -6.26 -8.63 14.66
C MET A 149 -6.74 -10.03 14.25
N LEU A 150 -5.93 -10.78 13.49
CA LEU A 150 -6.29 -12.16 13.13
C LEU A 150 -6.46 -13.05 14.37
N ALA A 151 -5.56 -12.92 15.36
CA ALA A 151 -5.68 -13.62 16.64
C ALA A 151 -6.95 -13.21 17.40
N ALA A 152 -7.31 -11.92 17.37
CA ALA A 152 -8.55 -11.43 17.99
C ALA A 152 -9.80 -11.98 17.27
N ILE A 153 -9.81 -12.03 15.94
CA ILE A 153 -10.90 -12.62 15.15
C ILE A 153 -11.08 -14.10 15.52
N ILE A 154 -10.02 -14.89 15.46
CA ILE A 154 -10.07 -16.32 15.76
C ILE A 154 -10.54 -16.57 17.21
N SER A 155 -9.94 -15.84 18.16
CA SER A 155 -10.33 -15.97 19.57
C SER A 155 -11.75 -15.47 19.84
N GLY A 156 -12.21 -14.47 19.11
CA GLY A 156 -13.60 -13.99 19.15
C GLY A 156 -14.58 -15.04 18.70
N ILE A 157 -14.35 -15.68 17.56
CA ILE A 157 -15.19 -16.77 17.05
C ILE A 157 -15.26 -17.94 18.05
N ILE A 158 -14.14 -18.31 18.64
CA ILE A 158 -14.09 -19.42 19.62
C ILE A 158 -14.79 -19.05 20.93
N THR A 159 -14.69 -17.78 21.35
CA THR A 159 -15.29 -17.31 22.60
C THR A 159 -16.81 -17.17 22.49
N HIS A 160 -17.31 -16.71 21.36
CA HIS A 160 -18.73 -16.49 21.10
C HIS A 160 -19.40 -17.73 20.52
N LYS A 161 -19.62 -18.75 21.33
CA LYS A 161 -20.24 -20.03 20.93
C LYS A 161 -21.60 -19.88 20.23
N LYS A 162 -22.33 -18.79 20.50
CA LYS A 162 -23.65 -18.50 19.96
C LYS A 162 -23.64 -17.28 19.04
N ILE A 163 -22.53 -17.04 18.35
CA ILE A 163 -22.28 -15.83 17.56
C ILE A 163 -23.44 -15.48 16.61
N LEU A 164 -24.05 -16.47 15.94
CA LEU A 164 -25.17 -16.26 15.03
C LEU A 164 -26.49 -15.98 15.75
N VAL A 165 -26.67 -16.48 16.97
CA VAL A 165 -27.87 -16.20 17.78
C VAL A 165 -27.78 -14.82 18.41
N ASP A 166 -26.63 -14.48 18.96
CA ASP A 166 -26.35 -13.20 19.58
C ASP A 166 -26.34 -12.06 18.56
N PHE A 167 -26.08 -12.36 17.28
CA PHE A 167 -26.17 -11.41 16.17
C PHE A 167 -27.54 -10.72 16.05
N PHE A 168 -28.63 -11.45 16.30
CA PHE A 168 -29.98 -10.90 16.20
C PHE A 168 -30.45 -10.17 17.47
N THR A 169 -29.60 -10.04 18.49
CA THR A 169 -29.94 -9.43 19.77
C THR A 169 -29.30 -8.06 19.92
N LEU A 170 -29.99 -7.00 19.49
CA LEU A 170 -29.56 -5.61 19.72
C LEU A 170 -30.41 -4.97 20.82
N ARG A 171 -29.82 -4.78 21.97
CA ARG A 171 -30.47 -4.08 23.10
C ARG A 171 -29.98 -2.62 23.11
N THR A 172 -30.83 -1.71 22.69
CA THR A 172 -30.54 -0.27 22.71
C THR A 172 -30.76 0.32 24.13
N ALA A 173 -30.04 1.39 24.41
CA ALA A 173 -30.16 2.16 25.66
C ALA A 173 -29.88 1.35 26.95
N LYS A 174 -29.04 0.30 26.90
CA LYS A 174 -28.63 -0.53 28.02
C LYS A 174 -27.16 -0.35 28.44
N GLY A 175 -26.56 0.81 28.12
CA GLY A 175 -25.21 1.15 28.52
C GLY A 175 -24.17 0.17 27.90
N GLN A 176 -23.28 -0.40 28.71
CA GLN A 176 -22.23 -1.31 28.27
C GLN A 176 -22.76 -2.50 27.45
N ARG A 177 -23.97 -2.99 27.76
CA ARG A 177 -24.57 -4.10 27.03
C ARG A 177 -24.91 -3.77 25.58
N SER A 178 -25.34 -2.53 25.32
CA SER A 178 -25.59 -2.04 23.96
C SER A 178 -24.29 -2.01 23.13
N TRP A 179 -23.18 -1.63 23.73
CA TRP A 179 -21.87 -1.64 23.08
C TRP A 179 -21.39 -3.05 22.74
N LEU A 180 -21.59 -4.01 23.64
CA LEU A 180 -21.26 -5.42 23.39
C LEU A 180 -22.13 -6.01 22.27
N ASP A 181 -23.43 -5.74 22.28
CA ASP A 181 -24.34 -6.20 21.23
C ASP A 181 -23.96 -5.57 19.87
N SER A 182 -23.63 -4.27 19.84
CA SER A 182 -23.15 -3.57 18.65
C SER A 182 -21.82 -4.15 18.14
N HIS A 183 -20.88 -4.44 19.04
CA HIS A 183 -19.62 -5.08 18.69
C HIS A 183 -19.87 -6.45 18.03
N ASN A 184 -20.74 -7.27 18.59
CA ASN A 184 -21.09 -8.58 18.03
C ASN A 184 -21.69 -8.45 16.62
N ILE A 185 -22.66 -7.55 16.44
CA ILE A 185 -23.33 -7.35 15.15
C ILE A 185 -22.33 -6.89 14.09
N VAL A 186 -21.58 -5.83 14.37
CA VAL A 186 -20.60 -5.30 13.43
C VAL A 186 -19.53 -6.35 13.10
N SER A 187 -19.02 -7.06 14.12
CA SER A 187 -18.00 -8.10 13.91
C SER A 187 -18.51 -9.25 13.05
N VAL A 188 -19.74 -9.70 13.23
CA VAL A 188 -20.31 -10.81 12.44
C VAL A 188 -20.60 -10.40 11.01
N VAL A 189 -21.19 -9.22 10.80
CA VAL A 189 -21.50 -8.72 9.44
C VAL A 189 -20.23 -8.53 8.63
N THR A 190 -19.18 -7.99 9.24
CA THR A 190 -17.91 -7.68 8.54
C THR A 190 -16.92 -8.84 8.56
N LEU A 191 -17.20 -9.93 9.26
CA LEU A 191 -16.27 -11.03 9.51
C LEU A 191 -15.57 -11.58 8.25
N PRO A 192 -16.28 -11.90 7.14
CA PRO A 192 -15.62 -12.38 5.93
C PRO A 192 -14.63 -11.38 5.36
N TYR A 193 -15.01 -10.10 5.36
CA TYR A 193 -14.15 -9.02 4.87
C TYR A 193 -12.95 -8.79 5.79
N GLN A 194 -13.16 -8.84 7.11
CA GLN A 194 -12.09 -8.67 8.08
C GLN A 194 -11.04 -9.78 7.96
N ILE A 195 -11.46 -11.04 7.80
CA ILE A 195 -10.54 -12.16 7.57
C ILE A 195 -9.76 -11.94 6.27
N MET A 196 -10.45 -11.60 5.18
CA MET A 196 -9.84 -11.39 3.87
C MET A 196 -8.80 -10.25 3.93
N ILE A 197 -9.18 -9.09 4.44
CA ILE A 197 -8.31 -7.90 4.51
C ILE A 197 -7.10 -8.17 5.42
N THR A 198 -7.34 -8.77 6.59
CA THR A 198 -6.27 -9.05 7.55
C THR A 198 -5.28 -10.07 6.99
N PHE A 199 -5.77 -11.14 6.38
CA PHE A 199 -4.92 -12.17 5.77
C PHE A 199 -4.13 -11.62 4.57
N SER A 200 -4.78 -10.90 3.66
CA SER A 200 -4.09 -10.30 2.51
C SER A 200 -3.09 -9.22 2.93
N GLY A 201 -3.43 -8.40 3.94
CA GLY A 201 -2.51 -7.43 4.52
C GLY A 201 -1.27 -8.08 5.13
N LEU A 202 -1.43 -9.21 5.84
CA LEU A 202 -0.30 -9.98 6.36
C LEU A 202 0.58 -10.54 5.25
N LEU A 203 0.00 -11.02 4.15
CA LEU A 203 0.78 -11.45 2.98
C LEU A 203 1.54 -10.29 2.34
N PHE A 204 0.93 -9.10 2.28
CA PHE A 204 1.56 -7.91 1.73
C PHE A 204 2.81 -7.49 2.52
N VAL A 205 2.75 -7.54 3.86
CA VAL A 205 3.89 -7.19 4.72
C VAL A 205 4.75 -8.40 5.13
N ALA A 206 4.47 -9.59 4.59
CA ALA A 206 5.18 -10.82 4.93
C ALA A 206 6.70 -10.69 4.72
N SER A 207 7.13 -10.04 3.65
CA SER A 207 8.55 -9.79 3.39
C SER A 207 9.23 -9.03 4.53
N SER A 208 8.55 -8.01 5.10
CA SER A 208 9.10 -7.22 6.21
C SER A 208 9.28 -8.05 7.50
N PHE A 209 8.44 -9.08 7.72
CA PHE A 209 8.59 -9.99 8.85
C PHE A 209 9.64 -11.08 8.60
N PHE A 210 9.74 -11.56 7.39
CA PHE A 210 10.67 -12.63 7.05
C PHE A 210 12.10 -12.13 6.82
N ILE A 211 12.29 -10.85 6.47
CA ILE A 211 13.64 -10.28 6.30
C ILE A 211 14.56 -10.57 7.48
N PRO A 212 14.19 -10.34 8.77
CA PRO A 212 15.06 -10.69 9.90
C PRO A 212 15.41 -12.18 9.95
N ILE A 213 14.47 -13.06 9.61
CA ILE A 213 14.70 -14.51 9.58
C ILE A 213 15.69 -14.86 8.47
N PHE A 214 15.51 -14.27 7.28
CA PHE A 214 16.42 -14.46 6.15
C PHE A 214 17.82 -13.94 6.48
N LEU A 215 17.94 -12.79 7.14
CA LEU A 215 19.23 -12.23 7.54
C LEU A 215 19.96 -13.13 8.55
N VAL A 216 19.23 -13.79 9.45
CA VAL A 216 19.82 -14.77 10.38
C VAL A 216 20.29 -16.03 9.64
N GLN A 217 19.52 -16.50 8.65
CA GLN A 217 19.81 -17.72 7.90
C GLN A 217 20.94 -17.54 6.87
N TYR A 218 20.91 -16.42 6.13
CA TYR A 218 21.81 -16.18 4.98
C TYR A 218 22.88 -15.11 5.25
N GLY A 219 22.82 -14.43 6.41
CA GLY A 219 23.74 -13.35 6.75
C GLY A 219 23.42 -12.03 6.06
N ILE A 220 24.21 -11.00 6.37
CA ILE A 220 24.11 -9.65 5.78
C ILE A 220 25.26 -9.50 4.77
N SER A 221 25.07 -9.97 3.56
CA SER A 221 26.02 -9.77 2.47
C SER A 221 25.35 -9.17 1.25
N SER A 222 26.13 -8.61 0.33
CA SER A 222 25.61 -8.11 -0.95
C SER A 222 24.92 -9.21 -1.77
N ASP A 223 25.34 -10.46 -1.56
CA ASP A 223 24.88 -11.61 -2.34
C ASP A 223 23.69 -12.33 -1.69
N THR A 224 23.31 -11.92 -0.47
CA THR A 224 22.19 -12.54 0.27
C THR A 224 20.90 -12.52 -0.54
N GLN A 225 20.60 -11.42 -1.23
CA GLN A 225 19.41 -11.30 -2.05
C GLN A 225 19.46 -12.26 -3.24
N ALA A 226 20.59 -12.38 -3.91
CA ALA A 226 20.78 -13.29 -5.03
C ALA A 226 20.62 -14.75 -4.57
N THR A 227 21.21 -15.12 -3.43
CA THR A 227 21.10 -16.47 -2.85
C THR A 227 19.65 -16.82 -2.49
N ILE A 228 18.91 -15.89 -1.90
CA ILE A 228 17.50 -16.07 -1.57
C ILE A 228 16.67 -16.28 -2.84
N TYR A 229 16.90 -15.47 -3.87
CA TYR A 229 16.20 -15.62 -5.16
C TYR A 229 16.54 -16.94 -5.84
N GLU A 230 17.80 -17.37 -5.81
CA GLU A 230 18.22 -18.67 -6.35
C GLU A 230 17.51 -19.83 -5.65
N GLU A 231 17.45 -19.83 -4.33
CA GLU A 231 16.77 -20.89 -3.57
C GLU A 231 15.25 -20.88 -3.72
N LEU A 232 14.62 -19.71 -3.73
CA LEU A 232 13.17 -19.61 -3.82
C LEU A 232 12.61 -19.88 -5.22
N TYR A 233 13.32 -19.45 -6.23
CA TYR A 233 12.83 -19.49 -7.63
C TYR A 233 13.63 -20.39 -8.55
N GLY A 234 14.73 -20.99 -8.09
CA GLY A 234 15.60 -21.84 -8.90
C GLY A 234 16.31 -21.10 -10.03
N ILE A 235 16.38 -19.79 -9.98
CA ILE A 235 16.98 -18.94 -11.01
C ILE A 235 18.47 -18.80 -10.70
N LYS A 236 19.29 -19.52 -11.45
CA LYS A 236 20.77 -19.47 -11.37
C LYS A 236 21.30 -18.32 -12.14
N ASP A 237 21.24 -17.22 -12.11
CA ASP A 237 21.69 -16.03 -12.84
C ASP A 237 20.59 -15.29 -13.62
N PRO A 238 20.59 -13.97 -13.62
CA PRO A 238 19.77 -13.23 -14.55
C PRO A 238 20.20 -13.63 -15.96
N VAL A 239 19.29 -14.21 -16.71
CA VAL A 239 19.49 -14.55 -18.11
C VAL A 239 20.03 -13.29 -18.82
N GLU A 240 21.31 -13.30 -19.23
CA GLU A 240 21.79 -12.34 -20.20
C GLU A 240 20.88 -12.44 -21.41
N ARG A 241 20.02 -11.45 -21.57
CA ARG A 241 19.26 -11.28 -22.81
C ARG A 241 20.24 -10.88 -23.87
N SER A 242 20.81 -11.88 -24.54
CA SER A 242 21.50 -11.65 -25.81
C SER A 242 20.51 -10.96 -26.74
N GLY A 243 20.83 -9.72 -27.10
CA GLY A 243 20.09 -8.90 -28.03
C GLY A 243 20.00 -9.49 -29.44
#